data_74dd72ff3fe3f2ae7ed40e43d73a9073
#
_entry.id   74dd72ff3fe3f2ae7ed40e43d73a9073
#
_cell.length_a   1.000
_cell.length_b   1.000
_cell.length_c   1.000
_cell.angle_alpha   90.00
_cell.angle_beta   90.00
_cell.angle_gamma   90.00
#
_symmetry.space_group_name_H-M   'P 1'
#
loop_
_entity.id
_entity.type
_entity.pdbx_description
1 polymer ?
#
loop_
_entity_poly.entity_id
_entity_poly.type
_entity_poly.pdbx_seq_one_letter_code
_entity_poly.pdbx_strand_id
1 'polypeptide(L)'
;MKKKIVCAMMCVAMVATSLVGCGSKADDTATDNAGTETTDDAAGDDAAAADDAAANAGSGKVYYLNFKPEQAEAWQDLAASYTDQTGVEVVVETAASGTYEDTLKSEMAKSEAPTLFQVNGHVGLANWKDYCYDLSGTALYDQVKSDDFVLKDGDAVQGIAYVIETYGIIYNVKLMQEYCAMDGAVVASADEINSFDTLKAVADDIQAKKDELGVLGAFTSAGMDSSSDWRFKTHLANLPIYYEYKDKGIGSTDAIEGTYLDNYKQIWDLYITDSTCDKALLSSKTGEDAAAEFACGDAVFYQNGTWAYGDITADGLTDDDLGMLPIYIGAPGEENQGLCTGSENYWCVNKNASEEDIQSTLAFLEWVVTSDEGRDCLANTMGFTTPFKAFDEDVKYKAQNPLISAADGYVAAGKTSVAWCFTSMPSETWKNGVGSALTEYAQGTGDWDAVKTAFVDGWATEYAAANGQ
;
A
#
# COMPACT_ATOMS: atom_id res chain seq x y z
N MET A 1 -29.97 -0.28 -16.70
CA MET A 1 -29.51 0.01 -18.07
C MET A 1 -29.11 1.46 -18.36
N LYS A 2 -29.51 2.48 -17.61
CA LYS A 2 -29.13 3.89 -17.90
C LYS A 2 -27.90 4.41 -17.12
N LYS A 3 -27.43 3.72 -16.07
CA LYS A 3 -26.22 4.09 -15.30
C LYS A 3 -24.93 3.47 -15.87
N LYS A 4 -25.01 2.34 -16.56
CA LYS A 4 -23.84 1.64 -17.14
C LYS A 4 -23.22 2.32 -18.38
N ILE A 5 -23.87 3.33 -18.97
CA ILE A 5 -23.35 4.04 -20.16
C ILE A 5 -22.45 5.24 -19.78
N VAL A 6 -22.47 5.69 -18.52
CA VAL A 6 -21.72 6.88 -18.10
C VAL A 6 -20.28 6.57 -17.73
N CYS A 7 -19.99 5.41 -17.11
CA CYS A 7 -18.61 5.00 -16.80
C CYS A 7 -17.73 4.75 -18.04
N ALA A 8 -18.31 4.20 -19.09
CA ALA A 8 -17.55 3.90 -20.34
C ALA A 8 -17.17 5.14 -21.17
N MET A 9 -17.70 6.33 -20.87
CA MET A 9 -17.42 7.57 -21.61
C MET A 9 -16.41 8.50 -20.92
N MET A 10 -16.03 8.31 -19.66
CA MET A 10 -15.04 9.15 -19.00
C MET A 10 -13.58 8.74 -19.27
N CYS A 11 -13.30 7.50 -19.63
CA CYS A 11 -11.94 7.05 -19.93
C CYS A 11 -11.34 7.51 -21.28
N VAL A 12 -12.05 8.28 -22.10
CA VAL A 12 -11.58 8.71 -23.45
C VAL A 12 -11.26 10.21 -23.53
N ALA A 13 -11.41 11.00 -22.46
CA ALA A 13 -11.32 12.47 -22.55
C ALA A 13 -10.01 13.09 -22.04
N MET A 14 -8.97 12.34 -21.68
CA MET A 14 -7.71 12.91 -21.14
C MET A 14 -6.46 12.76 -22.02
N VAL A 15 -6.60 12.67 -23.33
CA VAL A 15 -5.47 12.81 -24.26
C VAL A 15 -5.80 13.82 -25.34
N ALA A 16 -5.63 15.09 -25.07
CA ALA A 16 -5.25 16.14 -26.02
C ALA A 16 -5.41 17.54 -25.39
N THR A 17 -4.38 18.11 -24.82
CA THR A 17 -4.03 19.54 -24.99
C THR A 17 -2.69 19.85 -24.31
N SER A 18 -1.65 19.73 -25.07
CA SER A 18 -0.43 20.51 -24.87
C SER A 18 0.05 20.92 -26.24
N LEU A 19 -0.06 22.24 -26.53
CA LEU A 19 0.89 23.01 -27.33
C LEU A 19 0.30 24.39 -27.71
N VAL A 20 1.12 25.42 -27.53
CA VAL A 20 1.15 26.80 -28.00
C VAL A 20 0.95 27.78 -26.84
N GLY A 21 1.91 28.58 -26.35
CA GLY A 21 3.07 29.20 -26.89
C GLY A 21 2.95 30.72 -26.82
N CYS A 22 3.80 31.39 -26.02
CA CYS A 22 4.33 32.76 -26.09
C CYS A 22 3.41 33.96 -26.33
N GLY A 23 3.59 34.99 -25.44
CA GLY A 23 3.52 36.39 -25.91
C GLY A 23 3.04 37.45 -24.90
N SER A 24 3.93 37.93 -24.09
CA SER A 24 4.24 39.28 -23.59
C SER A 24 3.23 40.44 -23.53
N LYS A 25 3.38 41.17 -22.37
CA LYS A 25 3.35 42.63 -22.08
C LYS A 25 2.05 43.28 -21.64
N ALA A 26 2.05 43.67 -20.36
CA ALA A 26 2.19 45.01 -19.76
C ALA A 26 1.08 46.07 -20.09
N ASP A 27 0.42 46.60 -19.10
CA ASP A 27 0.56 47.92 -18.48
C ASP A 27 -0.61 48.29 -17.57
N ASP A 28 -0.25 48.76 -16.39
CA ASP A 28 -0.76 49.86 -15.54
C ASP A 28 -2.25 50.26 -15.54
N THR A 29 -2.83 50.34 -14.34
CA THR A 29 -2.96 51.60 -13.57
C THR A 29 -3.79 51.36 -12.27
N ALA A 30 -3.34 52.05 -11.22
CA ALA A 30 -3.90 52.16 -9.88
C ALA A 30 -5.23 52.92 -9.80
N THR A 31 -6.00 52.69 -8.74
CA THR A 31 -6.37 53.70 -7.72
C THR A 31 -7.34 53.15 -6.66
N ASP A 32 -6.89 53.32 -5.40
CA ASP A 32 -7.55 53.78 -4.17
C ASP A 32 -9.05 53.57 -3.89
N ASN A 33 -9.45 53.03 -2.76
CA ASN A 33 -9.61 53.68 -1.45
C ASN A 33 -10.43 52.84 -0.41
N ALA A 34 -9.83 52.69 0.74
CA ALA A 34 -10.32 52.70 2.11
C ALA A 34 -11.73 52.19 2.52
N GLY A 35 -11.70 51.36 3.55
CA GLY A 35 -12.80 51.14 4.48
C GLY A 35 -12.49 50.09 5.55
N THR A 36 -12.01 50.57 6.68
CA THR A 36 -11.74 49.89 7.94
C THR A 36 -12.97 49.23 8.54
N GLU A 37 -12.88 48.00 9.01
CA GLU A 37 -13.44 47.62 10.32
C GLU A 37 -12.78 46.34 10.84
N THR A 38 -12.28 46.43 12.04
CA THR A 38 -11.64 45.43 12.89
C THR A 38 -12.64 44.44 13.46
N THR A 39 -12.31 43.14 13.45
CA THR A 39 -12.62 42.24 14.53
C THR A 39 -11.43 41.33 14.78
N ASP A 40 -10.82 41.48 15.97
CA ASP A 40 -9.92 40.55 16.60
C ASP A 40 -10.65 39.21 16.85
N ASP A 41 -10.01 38.09 16.56
CA ASP A 41 -9.59 37.03 17.50
C ASP A 41 -9.14 35.78 16.73
N ALA A 42 -8.10 35.16 17.26
CA ALA A 42 -7.50 33.88 16.89
C ALA A 42 -6.33 33.90 15.89
N ALA A 43 -5.27 34.59 16.23
CA ALA A 43 -3.95 34.39 15.62
C ALA A 43 -2.90 34.28 16.74
N GLY A 44 -2.94 33.21 17.55
CA GLY A 44 -2.03 33.05 18.69
C GLY A 44 -1.22 31.73 18.68
N ASP A 45 -1.74 30.66 18.07
CA ASP A 45 -1.08 29.35 18.13
C ASP A 45 -0.31 29.01 16.83
N ASP A 46 -0.80 29.40 15.65
CA ASP A 46 -0.13 29.07 14.39
C ASP A 46 1.22 29.80 14.20
N ALA A 47 1.39 31.00 14.76
CA ALA A 47 2.63 31.74 14.65
C ALA A 47 3.76 31.15 15.54
N ALA A 48 3.42 30.53 16.68
CA ALA A 48 4.39 29.90 17.55
C ALA A 48 4.88 28.57 16.98
N ALA A 49 3.99 27.79 16.37
CA ALA A 49 4.33 26.51 15.71
C ALA A 49 5.21 26.74 14.45
N ALA A 50 4.94 27.79 13.68
CA ALA A 50 5.74 28.13 12.51
C ALA A 50 7.14 28.66 12.89
N ASP A 51 7.27 29.43 14.00
CA ASP A 51 8.56 29.89 14.50
C ASP A 51 9.42 28.74 15.05
N ASP A 52 8.81 27.73 15.70
CA ASP A 52 9.51 26.53 16.19
C ASP A 52 9.95 25.62 15.03
N ALA A 53 9.11 25.46 13.99
CA ALA A 53 9.44 24.68 12.81
C ALA A 53 10.61 25.33 12.03
N ALA A 54 10.61 26.66 11.85
CA ALA A 54 11.68 27.38 11.19
C ALA A 54 13.01 27.32 11.97
N ALA A 55 12.95 27.30 13.30
CA ALA A 55 14.15 27.23 14.14
C ALA A 55 14.88 25.88 14.05
N ASN A 56 14.17 24.79 13.74
CA ASN A 56 14.68 23.42 13.69
C ASN A 56 14.89 22.89 12.26
N ALA A 57 14.44 23.60 11.22
CA ALA A 57 14.36 23.10 9.86
C ALA A 57 15.72 22.85 9.16
N GLY A 58 16.82 23.45 9.66
CA GLY A 58 18.14 23.35 9.02
C GLY A 58 18.32 24.33 7.88
N SER A 59 19.43 24.21 7.13
CA SER A 59 19.81 25.09 6.02
C SER A 59 20.03 24.35 4.69
N GLY A 60 19.79 23.04 4.68
CA GLY A 60 19.91 22.19 3.49
C GLY A 60 18.60 22.08 2.72
N LYS A 61 18.48 21.02 1.95
CA LYS A 61 17.29 20.66 1.17
C LYS A 61 16.89 19.22 1.48
N VAL A 62 15.65 18.87 1.15
CA VAL A 62 15.13 17.50 1.22
C VAL A 62 14.75 17.05 -0.19
N TYR A 63 15.25 15.88 -0.58
CA TYR A 63 14.77 15.17 -1.77
C TYR A 63 14.22 13.82 -1.34
N TYR A 64 12.91 13.66 -1.39
CA TYR A 64 12.20 12.42 -1.03
C TYR A 64 11.81 11.64 -2.27
N LEU A 65 12.34 10.43 -2.42
CA LEU A 65 11.84 9.47 -3.42
C LEU A 65 10.75 8.60 -2.78
N ASN A 66 9.50 8.90 -3.10
CA ASN A 66 8.31 8.26 -2.55
C ASN A 66 7.98 6.95 -3.30
N PHE A 67 7.67 5.91 -2.53
CA PHE A 67 7.28 4.58 -3.03
C PHE A 67 5.79 4.50 -3.45
N LYS A 68 4.90 5.30 -2.81
CA LYS A 68 3.44 5.17 -2.90
C LYS A 68 2.85 6.12 -3.93
N PRO A 69 2.53 5.67 -5.17
CA PRO A 69 1.98 6.54 -6.21
C PRO A 69 0.59 7.09 -5.84
N GLU A 70 -0.23 6.34 -5.09
CA GLU A 70 -1.54 6.76 -4.60
C GLU A 70 -1.48 7.95 -3.64
N GLN A 71 -0.30 8.26 -3.08
CA GLN A 71 -0.08 9.37 -2.14
C GLN A 71 0.76 10.51 -2.72
N ALA A 72 1.01 10.51 -4.05
CA ALA A 72 1.92 11.47 -4.68
C ALA A 72 1.51 12.92 -4.44
N GLU A 73 0.24 13.25 -4.64
CA GLU A 73 -0.30 14.61 -4.46
C GLU A 73 -0.22 15.04 -2.98
N ALA A 74 -0.66 14.19 -2.07
CA ALA A 74 -0.64 14.50 -0.64
C ALA A 74 0.78 14.76 -0.11
N TRP A 75 1.79 13.99 -0.58
CA TRP A 75 3.17 14.24 -0.23
C TRP A 75 3.72 15.54 -0.84
N GLN A 76 3.35 15.90 -2.07
CA GLN A 76 3.75 17.16 -2.70
C GLN A 76 3.15 18.36 -1.96
N ASP A 77 1.88 18.30 -1.58
CA ASP A 77 1.20 19.35 -0.83
C ASP A 77 1.83 19.54 0.56
N LEU A 78 2.11 18.43 1.27
CA LEU A 78 2.76 18.48 2.58
C LEU A 78 4.18 19.05 2.49
N ALA A 79 4.94 18.69 1.44
CA ALA A 79 6.27 19.24 1.18
C ALA A 79 6.23 20.73 0.88
N ALA A 80 5.27 21.19 0.09
CA ALA A 80 5.06 22.60 -0.23
C ALA A 80 4.76 23.40 1.05
N SER A 81 3.88 22.89 1.90
CA SER A 81 3.52 23.53 3.16
C SER A 81 4.72 23.65 4.11
N TYR A 82 5.53 22.59 4.27
CA TYR A 82 6.76 22.67 5.05
C TYR A 82 7.73 23.68 4.49
N THR A 83 7.90 23.72 3.17
CA THR A 83 8.78 24.71 2.49
C THR A 83 8.30 26.14 2.74
N ASP A 84 6.99 26.39 2.66
CA ASP A 84 6.41 27.72 2.92
C ASP A 84 6.60 28.18 4.38
N GLN A 85 6.53 27.25 5.34
CA GLN A 85 6.70 27.53 6.76
C GLN A 85 8.16 27.75 7.17
N THR A 86 9.09 26.99 6.57
CA THR A 86 10.47 26.92 7.06
C THR A 86 11.50 27.57 6.13
N GLY A 87 11.16 27.71 4.85
CA GLY A 87 12.08 28.13 3.78
C GLY A 87 13.03 27.02 3.32
N VAL A 88 12.95 25.79 3.86
CA VAL A 88 13.72 24.63 3.40
C VAL A 88 13.03 24.00 2.21
N GLU A 89 13.74 23.89 1.09
CA GLU A 89 13.21 23.24 -0.11
C GLU A 89 13.00 21.73 0.12
N VAL A 90 11.77 21.27 -0.10
CA VAL A 90 11.41 19.84 -0.09
C VAL A 90 10.86 19.45 -1.45
N VAL A 91 11.57 18.56 -2.14
CA VAL A 91 11.15 17.97 -3.42
C VAL A 91 10.71 16.53 -3.20
N VAL A 92 9.52 16.19 -3.66
CA VAL A 92 9.00 14.81 -3.63
C VAL A 92 8.83 14.31 -5.06
N GLU A 93 9.59 13.28 -5.41
CA GLU A 93 9.43 12.52 -6.64
C GLU A 93 8.80 11.17 -6.29
N THR A 94 7.84 10.73 -7.08
CA THR A 94 7.15 9.46 -6.84
C THR A 94 7.45 8.47 -7.95
N ALA A 95 7.91 7.28 -7.60
CA ALA A 95 8.13 6.21 -8.56
C ALA A 95 6.79 5.64 -9.05
N ALA A 96 6.74 5.24 -10.32
CA ALA A 96 5.58 4.54 -10.85
C ALA A 96 5.41 3.17 -10.18
N SER A 97 4.18 2.68 -10.12
CA SER A 97 3.86 1.36 -9.54
C SER A 97 4.73 0.25 -10.13
N GLY A 98 5.32 -0.58 -9.27
CA GLY A 98 6.18 -1.69 -9.66
C GLY A 98 7.60 -1.33 -10.13
N THR A 99 8.00 -0.05 -10.12
CA THR A 99 9.30 0.40 -10.65
C THR A 99 10.24 1.01 -9.61
N TYR A 100 9.87 1.00 -8.33
CA TYR A 100 10.58 1.74 -7.28
C TYR A 100 12.07 1.38 -7.17
N GLU A 101 12.42 0.11 -7.13
CA GLU A 101 13.82 -0.34 -6.98
C GLU A 101 14.72 0.11 -8.14
N ASP A 102 14.22 0.06 -9.37
CA ASP A 102 14.98 0.50 -10.54
C ASP A 102 15.08 2.03 -10.59
N THR A 103 14.02 2.73 -10.17
CA THR A 103 14.02 4.17 -9.99
C THR A 103 15.03 4.58 -8.92
N LEU A 104 15.02 3.93 -7.75
CA LEU A 104 15.95 4.21 -6.65
C LEU A 104 17.43 4.02 -7.09
N LYS A 105 17.74 2.94 -7.80
CA LYS A 105 19.08 2.72 -8.36
C LYS A 105 19.51 3.84 -9.30
N SER A 106 18.58 4.28 -10.16
CA SER A 106 18.83 5.37 -11.10
C SER A 106 19.03 6.71 -10.39
N GLU A 107 18.18 7.03 -9.41
CA GLU A 107 18.24 8.29 -8.66
C GLU A 107 19.49 8.35 -7.77
N MET A 108 19.85 7.25 -7.09
CA MET A 108 21.05 7.19 -6.25
C MET A 108 22.37 7.31 -7.03
N ALA A 109 22.35 7.10 -8.35
CA ALA A 109 23.51 7.29 -9.21
C ALA A 109 23.72 8.74 -9.67
N LYS A 110 22.78 9.65 -9.41
CA LYS A 110 22.85 11.06 -9.77
C LYS A 110 23.71 11.87 -8.80
N SER A 111 24.17 13.06 -9.23
CA SER A 111 24.85 14.02 -8.36
C SER A 111 23.91 14.58 -7.27
N GLU A 112 22.62 14.70 -7.59
CA GLU A 112 21.54 15.10 -6.70
C GLU A 112 20.72 13.87 -6.38
N ALA A 113 21.24 13.02 -5.49
CA ALA A 113 20.58 11.80 -5.06
C ALA A 113 19.52 12.09 -3.97
N PRO A 114 18.50 11.24 -3.80
CA PRO A 114 17.55 11.36 -2.71
C PRO A 114 18.23 11.41 -1.35
N THR A 115 17.82 12.36 -0.50
CA THR A 115 18.23 12.45 0.90
C THR A 115 17.36 11.59 1.79
N LEU A 116 16.11 11.36 1.37
CA LEU A 116 15.12 10.47 1.98
C LEU A 116 14.64 9.48 0.92
N PHE A 117 14.70 8.20 1.25
CA PHE A 117 14.25 7.10 0.39
C PHE A 117 13.63 5.98 1.23
N GLN A 118 13.10 4.96 0.58
CA GLN A 118 12.46 3.83 1.26
C GLN A 118 13.14 2.53 0.88
N VAL A 119 13.13 1.59 1.82
CA VAL A 119 13.56 0.22 1.57
C VAL A 119 12.46 -0.76 1.95
N ASN A 120 12.40 -1.88 1.23
CA ASN A 120 11.43 -2.92 1.45
C ASN A 120 11.99 -3.93 2.47
N GLY A 121 11.79 -3.64 3.76
CA GLY A 121 12.18 -4.50 4.85
C GLY A 121 13.67 -4.85 4.90
N HIS A 122 13.99 -6.00 5.51
CA HIS A 122 15.36 -6.44 5.70
C HIS A 122 16.09 -6.74 4.37
N VAL A 123 15.39 -7.26 3.38
CA VAL A 123 15.99 -7.54 2.06
C VAL A 123 16.36 -6.24 1.35
N GLY A 124 15.47 -5.26 1.36
CA GLY A 124 15.78 -3.93 0.85
C GLY A 124 16.94 -3.29 1.62
N LEU A 125 16.95 -3.38 2.96
CA LEU A 125 18.05 -2.87 3.76
C LEU A 125 19.38 -3.54 3.40
N ALA A 126 19.42 -4.85 3.19
CA ALA A 126 20.66 -5.56 2.81
C ALA A 126 21.29 -4.99 1.53
N ASN A 127 20.48 -4.52 0.58
CA ASN A 127 20.95 -3.89 -0.64
C ASN A 127 21.40 -2.43 -0.45
N TRP A 128 20.80 -1.71 0.50
CA TRP A 128 20.94 -0.26 0.64
C TRP A 128 21.60 0.20 1.94
N LYS A 129 21.97 -0.69 2.87
CA LYS A 129 22.53 -0.34 4.19
C LYS A 129 23.76 0.57 4.13
N ASP A 130 24.55 0.45 3.06
CA ASP A 130 25.73 1.30 2.85
C ASP A 130 25.37 2.76 2.50
N TYR A 131 24.10 3.05 2.26
CA TYR A 131 23.56 4.38 2.05
C TYR A 131 22.76 4.90 3.25
N CYS A 132 22.42 4.05 4.22
CA CYS A 132 21.56 4.42 5.33
C CYS A 132 22.32 5.13 6.45
N TYR A 133 21.77 6.25 6.91
CA TYR A 133 22.21 6.98 8.09
C TYR A 133 21.74 6.24 9.34
N ASP A 134 22.49 6.33 10.44
CA ASP A 134 22.09 5.78 11.74
C ASP A 134 21.08 6.74 12.41
N LEU A 135 19.84 6.32 12.49
CA LEU A 135 18.74 7.06 13.10
C LEU A 135 18.67 6.90 14.62
N SER A 136 19.56 6.11 15.24
CA SER A 136 19.61 5.94 16.69
C SER A 136 19.79 7.30 17.39
N GLY A 137 18.96 7.60 18.38
CA GLY A 137 19.03 8.86 19.12
C GLY A 137 18.50 10.09 18.38
N THR A 138 17.84 9.92 17.23
CA THR A 138 17.10 11.01 16.58
C THR A 138 15.71 11.19 17.20
N ALA A 139 15.16 12.40 17.09
CA ALA A 139 13.80 12.68 17.55
C ALA A 139 12.75 11.80 16.86
N LEU A 140 12.96 11.49 15.57
CA LEU A 140 12.10 10.56 14.84
C LEU A 140 12.08 9.16 15.49
N TYR A 141 13.26 8.61 15.84
CA TYR A 141 13.32 7.29 16.50
C TYR A 141 12.67 7.31 17.88
N ASP A 142 12.80 8.42 18.64
CA ASP A 142 12.15 8.57 19.92
C ASP A 142 10.60 8.50 19.84
N GLN A 143 10.03 8.83 18.68
CA GLN A 143 8.59 8.70 18.43
C GLN A 143 8.14 7.26 18.16
N VAL A 144 9.02 6.34 17.81
CA VAL A 144 8.64 4.95 17.46
C VAL A 144 8.08 4.21 18.68
N LYS A 145 6.96 3.50 18.50
CA LYS A 145 6.26 2.78 19.58
C LYS A 145 6.98 1.50 20.02
N SER A 146 7.66 0.82 19.09
CA SER A 146 8.34 -0.47 19.32
C SER A 146 9.45 -0.68 18.29
N ASP A 147 10.50 -1.39 18.69
CA ASP A 147 11.57 -1.84 17.80
C ASP A 147 11.10 -2.82 16.70
N ASP A 148 9.87 -3.33 16.76
CA ASP A 148 9.27 -4.11 15.69
C ASP A 148 9.05 -3.29 14.39
N PHE A 149 9.07 -1.95 14.51
CA PHE A 149 8.88 -1.01 13.40
C PHE A 149 10.19 -0.39 12.88
N VAL A 150 11.34 -0.97 13.22
CA VAL A 150 12.63 -0.48 12.74
C VAL A 150 13.46 -1.58 12.09
N LEU A 151 14.31 -1.18 11.17
CA LEU A 151 15.33 -2.04 10.58
C LEU A 151 16.67 -1.70 11.18
N LYS A 152 17.41 -2.73 11.65
CA LYS A 152 18.71 -2.58 12.27
C LYS A 152 19.81 -3.33 11.50
N ASP A 153 21.00 -2.74 11.48
CA ASP A 153 22.27 -3.43 11.16
C ASP A 153 23.21 -3.32 12.37
N GLY A 154 23.34 -4.40 13.13
CA GLY A 154 23.92 -4.36 14.47
C GLY A 154 23.09 -3.52 15.44
N ASP A 155 23.74 -2.52 16.06
CA ASP A 155 23.08 -1.60 16.99
C ASP A 155 22.49 -0.36 16.27
N ALA A 156 22.83 -0.11 15.01
CA ALA A 156 22.38 1.04 14.24
C ALA A 156 20.94 0.85 13.74
N VAL A 157 20.11 1.88 13.89
CA VAL A 157 18.75 1.97 13.32
C VAL A 157 18.87 2.59 11.94
N GLN A 158 18.66 1.82 10.89
CA GLN A 158 18.88 2.25 9.51
C GLN A 158 17.60 2.46 8.70
N GLY A 159 16.45 2.06 9.24
CA GLY A 159 15.16 2.31 8.65
C GLY A 159 14.06 2.35 9.69
N ILE A 160 13.05 3.21 9.48
CA ILE A 160 11.88 3.35 10.34
C ILE A 160 10.63 3.21 9.50
N ALA A 161 9.76 2.25 9.85
CA ALA A 161 8.43 2.12 9.25
C ALA A 161 7.61 3.38 9.53
N TYR A 162 6.86 3.85 8.52
CA TYR A 162 6.02 5.04 8.70
C TYR A 162 4.54 4.74 8.58
N VAL A 163 4.19 3.55 8.09
CA VAL A 163 2.81 3.11 7.93
C VAL A 163 2.67 1.64 8.32
N ILE A 164 1.58 1.33 9.00
CA ILE A 164 1.09 -0.03 9.25
C ILE A 164 -0.10 -0.23 8.34
N GLU A 165 -0.03 -1.23 7.48
CA GLU A 165 -1.07 -1.50 6.50
C GLU A 165 -1.69 -2.87 6.70
N THR A 166 -2.93 -2.99 6.21
CA THR A 166 -3.69 -4.24 6.32
C THR A 166 -4.30 -4.57 4.96
N TYR A 167 -4.28 -5.85 4.59
CA TYR A 167 -4.96 -6.33 3.39
C TYR A 167 -5.74 -7.63 3.65
N GLY A 168 -6.67 -7.86 2.75
CA GLY A 168 -7.55 -9.00 2.76
C GLY A 168 -8.31 -9.10 1.45
N ILE A 169 -9.57 -9.49 1.53
CA ILE A 169 -10.54 -9.46 0.44
C ILE A 169 -11.54 -8.35 0.75
N ILE A 170 -11.41 -7.21 0.09
CA ILE A 170 -12.40 -6.13 0.15
C ILE A 170 -13.66 -6.64 -0.51
N TYR A 171 -14.83 -6.39 0.08
CA TYR A 171 -16.10 -6.76 -0.53
C TYR A 171 -17.08 -5.59 -0.58
N ASN A 172 -17.90 -5.56 -1.63
CA ASN A 172 -18.99 -4.62 -1.77
C ASN A 172 -20.17 -5.07 -0.89
N VAL A 173 -20.41 -4.33 0.19
CA VAL A 173 -21.41 -4.66 1.21
C VAL A 173 -22.81 -4.77 0.60
N LYS A 174 -23.16 -3.87 -0.33
CA LYS A 174 -24.46 -3.86 -0.96
C LYS A 174 -24.66 -5.09 -1.86
N LEU A 175 -23.70 -5.40 -2.72
CA LEU A 175 -23.77 -6.59 -3.57
C LEU A 175 -23.78 -7.88 -2.73
N MET A 176 -23.01 -7.92 -1.66
CA MET A 176 -23.02 -9.06 -0.73
C MET A 176 -24.36 -9.25 -0.03
N GLN A 177 -25.01 -8.14 0.40
CA GLN A 177 -26.36 -8.19 0.98
C GLN A 177 -27.41 -8.63 -0.06
N GLU A 178 -27.32 -8.13 -1.29
CA GLU A 178 -28.19 -8.56 -2.41
C GLU A 178 -28.02 -10.05 -2.67
N TYR A 179 -26.78 -10.57 -2.72
CA TYR A 179 -26.49 -11.99 -2.85
C TYR A 179 -27.09 -12.81 -1.70
N CYS A 180 -26.84 -12.42 -0.43
CA CYS A 180 -27.36 -13.14 0.73
C CYS A 180 -28.89 -13.19 0.79
N ALA A 181 -29.59 -12.26 0.13
CA ALA A 181 -31.03 -12.25 0.03
C ALA A 181 -31.60 -13.12 -1.12
N MET A 182 -30.74 -13.68 -1.98
CA MET A 182 -31.16 -14.53 -3.09
C MET A 182 -31.58 -15.92 -2.61
N ASP A 183 -32.51 -16.54 -3.32
CA ASP A 183 -32.93 -17.91 -3.05
C ASP A 183 -31.76 -18.89 -3.19
N GLY A 184 -31.49 -19.65 -2.13
CA GLY A 184 -30.43 -20.65 -2.09
C GLY A 184 -29.03 -20.04 -2.01
N ALA A 185 -28.87 -18.80 -1.51
CA ALA A 185 -27.57 -18.27 -1.14
C ALA A 185 -26.87 -19.16 -0.12
N VAL A 186 -25.55 -19.32 -0.23
CA VAL A 186 -24.75 -20.22 0.63
C VAL A 186 -24.69 -19.71 2.08
N VAL A 187 -24.67 -18.37 2.25
CA VAL A 187 -24.57 -17.71 3.55
C VAL A 187 -25.64 -16.63 3.67
N ALA A 188 -26.03 -16.30 4.91
CA ALA A 188 -26.96 -15.22 5.21
C ALA A 188 -26.27 -13.87 5.47
N SER A 189 -24.95 -13.87 5.73
CA SER A 189 -24.15 -12.65 5.87
C SER A 189 -22.68 -12.92 5.56
N ALA A 190 -21.90 -11.87 5.29
CA ALA A 190 -20.46 -11.95 5.08
C ALA A 190 -19.71 -12.54 6.29
N ASP A 191 -20.22 -12.33 7.50
CA ASP A 191 -19.60 -12.84 8.75
C ASP A 191 -19.57 -14.36 8.84
N GLU A 192 -20.38 -15.06 8.04
CA GLU A 192 -20.37 -16.53 7.97
C GLU A 192 -19.22 -17.06 7.10
N ILE A 193 -18.53 -16.21 6.33
CA ILE A 193 -17.35 -16.56 5.54
C ILE A 193 -16.14 -16.59 6.47
N ASN A 194 -15.81 -17.76 7.00
CA ASN A 194 -14.77 -17.94 8.01
C ASN A 194 -13.77 -19.07 7.71
N SER A 195 -13.79 -19.58 6.48
CA SER A 195 -12.88 -20.61 5.97
C SER A 195 -12.79 -20.55 4.45
N PHE A 196 -11.76 -21.17 3.88
CA PHE A 196 -11.62 -21.32 2.43
C PHE A 196 -12.82 -22.05 1.80
N ASP A 197 -13.30 -23.11 2.43
CA ASP A 197 -14.44 -23.89 1.90
C ASP A 197 -15.70 -23.00 1.79
N THR A 198 -15.97 -22.18 2.80
CA THR A 198 -17.12 -21.26 2.76
C THR A 198 -16.89 -20.13 1.74
N LEU A 199 -15.68 -19.53 1.71
CA LEU A 199 -15.33 -18.51 0.72
C LEU A 199 -15.52 -19.04 -0.71
N LYS A 200 -14.98 -20.23 -0.98
CA LYS A 200 -15.11 -20.88 -2.28
C LYS A 200 -16.56 -21.15 -2.65
N ALA A 201 -17.34 -21.72 -1.74
CA ALA A 201 -18.73 -22.03 -1.99
C ALA A 201 -19.55 -20.75 -2.31
N VAL A 202 -19.28 -19.65 -1.60
CA VAL A 202 -19.91 -18.34 -1.85
C VAL A 202 -19.48 -17.77 -3.19
N ALA A 203 -18.19 -17.80 -3.52
CA ALA A 203 -17.67 -17.26 -4.77
C ALA A 203 -18.19 -18.05 -5.98
N ASP A 204 -18.13 -19.39 -5.94
CA ASP A 204 -18.69 -20.27 -6.97
C ASP A 204 -20.19 -20.00 -7.22
N ASP A 205 -20.97 -19.78 -6.15
CA ASP A 205 -22.41 -19.52 -6.26
C ASP A 205 -22.69 -18.10 -6.81
N ILE A 206 -21.92 -17.10 -6.37
CA ILE A 206 -21.97 -15.74 -6.97
C ILE A 206 -21.63 -15.81 -8.46
N GLN A 207 -20.57 -16.53 -8.83
CA GLN A 207 -20.16 -16.69 -10.22
C GLN A 207 -21.25 -17.36 -11.06
N ALA A 208 -21.92 -18.36 -10.49
CA ALA A 208 -23.05 -19.04 -11.16
C ALA A 208 -24.28 -18.12 -11.30
N LYS A 209 -24.52 -17.23 -10.35
CA LYS A 209 -25.66 -16.29 -10.30
C LYS A 209 -25.32 -14.88 -10.79
N LYS A 210 -24.15 -14.66 -11.39
CA LYS A 210 -23.63 -13.34 -11.75
C LYS A 210 -24.57 -12.51 -12.61
N ASP A 211 -25.26 -13.13 -13.57
CA ASP A 211 -26.24 -12.44 -14.43
C ASP A 211 -27.46 -11.96 -13.64
N GLU A 212 -27.90 -12.71 -12.62
CA GLU A 212 -29.01 -12.36 -11.73
C GLU A 212 -28.60 -11.24 -10.77
N LEU A 213 -27.41 -11.34 -10.19
CA LEU A 213 -26.83 -10.31 -9.31
C LEU A 213 -26.40 -9.05 -10.08
N GLY A 214 -26.17 -9.16 -11.39
CA GLY A 214 -25.79 -8.06 -12.25
C GLY A 214 -24.32 -7.71 -12.23
N VAL A 215 -23.45 -8.66 -11.85
CA VAL A 215 -21.99 -8.54 -11.83
C VAL A 215 -21.36 -9.28 -13.05
N LEU A 216 -20.07 -9.06 -13.31
CA LEU A 216 -19.30 -9.77 -14.33
C LEU A 216 -18.59 -11.02 -13.76
N GLY A 217 -18.25 -11.00 -12.48
CA GLY A 217 -17.62 -12.09 -11.77
C GLY A 217 -17.72 -11.94 -10.26
N ALA A 218 -17.37 -13.00 -9.51
CA ALA A 218 -17.29 -12.91 -8.06
C ALA A 218 -16.12 -12.03 -7.62
N PHE A 219 -14.93 -12.23 -8.23
CA PHE A 219 -13.73 -11.44 -7.99
C PHE A 219 -13.43 -10.50 -9.16
N THR A 220 -12.78 -9.36 -8.85
CA THR A 220 -12.13 -8.53 -9.88
C THR A 220 -11.07 -9.34 -10.62
N SER A 221 -10.62 -8.83 -11.76
CA SER A 221 -9.54 -9.47 -12.52
C SER A 221 -8.29 -9.66 -11.66
N ALA A 222 -7.75 -10.89 -11.68
CA ALA A 222 -6.47 -11.21 -11.10
C ALA A 222 -5.35 -10.77 -12.05
N GLY A 223 -5.18 -9.45 -12.23
CA GLY A 223 -4.22 -8.88 -13.17
C GLY A 223 -2.78 -9.24 -12.83
N MET A 224 -2.02 -9.62 -13.84
CA MET A 224 -0.62 -10.06 -13.74
C MET A 224 0.32 -9.19 -14.56
N ASP A 225 -0.10 -7.97 -14.93
CA ASP A 225 0.85 -6.97 -15.39
C ASP A 225 1.68 -6.42 -14.22
N SER A 226 2.76 -5.70 -14.50
CA SER A 226 3.71 -5.22 -13.49
C SER A 226 3.10 -4.25 -12.46
N SER A 227 1.97 -3.62 -12.76
CA SER A 227 1.25 -2.73 -11.83
C SER A 227 0.36 -3.48 -10.83
N SER A 228 0.08 -4.77 -11.06
CA SER A 228 -0.92 -5.55 -10.34
C SER A 228 -0.43 -6.88 -9.76
N ASP A 229 0.59 -7.49 -10.35
CA ASP A 229 1.07 -8.85 -10.04
C ASP A 229 1.56 -9.03 -8.59
N TRP A 230 1.99 -7.94 -7.93
CA TRP A 230 2.41 -7.93 -6.53
C TRP A 230 1.30 -8.43 -5.59
N ARG A 231 0.04 -8.23 -5.95
CA ARG A 231 -1.10 -8.75 -5.16
C ARG A 231 -1.04 -10.26 -4.99
N PHE A 232 -0.46 -10.98 -5.95
CA PHE A 232 -0.45 -12.45 -5.98
C PHE A 232 0.93 -13.03 -5.72
N LYS A 233 2.00 -12.53 -6.38
CA LYS A 233 3.36 -13.01 -6.19
C LYS A 233 3.97 -12.62 -4.84
N THR A 234 3.42 -11.61 -4.15
CA THR A 234 3.87 -11.13 -2.85
C THR A 234 2.78 -11.31 -1.78
N HIS A 235 1.64 -10.60 -1.91
CA HIS A 235 0.62 -10.56 -0.87
C HIS A 235 -0.12 -11.90 -0.72
N LEU A 236 -0.53 -12.54 -1.79
CA LEU A 236 -1.13 -13.87 -1.70
C LEU A 236 -0.09 -14.93 -1.32
N ALA A 237 1.13 -14.85 -1.87
CA ALA A 237 2.25 -15.73 -1.53
C ALA A 237 2.66 -15.64 -0.05
N ASN A 238 2.34 -14.56 0.63
CA ASN A 238 2.57 -14.39 2.07
C ASN A 238 1.86 -15.47 2.90
N LEU A 239 0.67 -15.89 2.51
CA LEU A 239 -0.14 -16.82 3.29
C LEU A 239 0.54 -18.21 3.43
N PRO A 240 0.95 -18.90 2.35
CA PRO A 240 1.66 -20.18 2.47
C PRO A 240 2.99 -20.05 3.23
N ILE A 241 3.71 -18.92 3.11
CA ILE A 241 4.94 -18.66 3.85
C ILE A 241 4.64 -18.49 5.33
N TYR A 242 3.66 -17.66 5.68
CA TYR A 242 3.24 -17.41 7.07
C TYR A 242 2.86 -18.70 7.79
N TYR A 243 2.06 -19.56 7.18
CA TYR A 243 1.63 -20.81 7.80
C TYR A 243 2.80 -21.78 7.98
N GLU A 244 3.72 -21.86 7.01
CA GLU A 244 4.94 -22.67 7.15
C GLU A 244 5.83 -22.13 8.27
N TYR A 245 6.02 -20.81 8.37
CA TYR A 245 6.79 -20.18 9.44
C TYR A 245 6.15 -20.40 10.82
N LYS A 246 4.82 -20.25 10.90
CA LYS A 246 4.06 -20.49 12.13
C LYS A 246 4.24 -21.91 12.63
N ASP A 247 4.12 -22.91 11.75
CA ASP A 247 4.28 -24.33 12.12
C ASP A 247 5.70 -24.65 12.59
N LYS A 248 6.70 -24.01 12.00
CA LYS A 248 8.11 -24.17 12.35
C LYS A 248 8.55 -23.29 13.52
N GLY A 249 7.76 -22.30 13.91
CA GLY A 249 8.12 -21.32 14.94
C GLY A 249 9.30 -20.44 14.55
N ILE A 250 9.40 -20.05 13.27
CA ILE A 250 10.47 -19.22 12.70
C ILE A 250 9.92 -17.94 12.09
N GLY A 251 10.78 -16.93 11.86
CA GLY A 251 10.42 -15.67 11.17
C GLY A 251 11.13 -15.50 9.82
N SER A 252 12.10 -16.35 9.50
CA SER A 252 12.83 -16.37 8.22
C SER A 252 13.44 -17.72 7.96
N THR A 253 13.82 -18.00 6.71
CA THR A 253 14.51 -19.23 6.32
C THR A 253 15.38 -18.99 5.10
N ASP A 254 16.48 -19.72 4.98
CA ASP A 254 17.34 -19.79 3.80
C ASP A 254 16.75 -20.70 2.70
N ALA A 255 15.86 -21.61 3.08
CA ALA A 255 15.16 -22.52 2.17
C ALA A 255 13.74 -22.81 2.69
N ILE A 256 12.73 -22.48 1.88
CA ILE A 256 11.34 -22.78 2.17
C ILE A 256 11.00 -24.18 1.65
N GLU A 257 10.13 -24.91 2.35
CA GLU A 257 9.71 -26.27 1.95
C GLU A 257 8.51 -26.27 1.02
N GLY A 258 7.70 -25.19 1.05
CA GLY A 258 6.50 -25.09 0.26
C GLY A 258 5.35 -25.95 0.77
N THR A 259 5.27 -26.14 2.09
CA THR A 259 4.27 -27.00 2.76
C THR A 259 2.83 -26.65 2.38
N TYR A 260 2.55 -25.35 2.17
CA TYR A 260 1.21 -24.84 1.86
C TYR A 260 1.01 -24.43 0.39
N LEU A 261 1.82 -24.95 -0.56
CA LEU A 261 1.66 -24.61 -1.98
C LEU A 261 0.40 -25.16 -2.63
N ASP A 262 -0.15 -26.26 -2.14
CA ASP A 262 -1.45 -26.76 -2.60
C ASP A 262 -2.60 -25.86 -2.10
N ASN A 263 -2.46 -25.23 -0.93
CA ASN A 263 -3.35 -24.20 -0.41
C ASN A 263 -3.26 -22.91 -1.23
N TYR A 264 -2.05 -22.49 -1.61
CA TYR A 264 -1.82 -21.37 -2.51
C TYR A 264 -2.47 -21.60 -3.88
N LYS A 265 -2.34 -22.83 -4.41
CA LYS A 265 -2.98 -23.21 -5.67
C LYS A 265 -4.49 -23.04 -5.63
N GLN A 266 -5.15 -23.55 -4.58
CA GLN A 266 -6.61 -23.56 -4.56
C GLN A 266 -7.21 -22.14 -4.47
N ILE A 267 -6.60 -21.21 -3.74
CA ILE A 267 -7.06 -19.82 -3.71
C ILE A 267 -6.71 -19.09 -5.01
N TRP A 268 -5.55 -19.39 -5.63
CA TRP A 268 -5.21 -18.85 -6.95
C TRP A 268 -6.18 -19.35 -8.03
N ASP A 269 -6.49 -20.64 -8.04
CA ASP A 269 -7.50 -21.22 -8.94
C ASP A 269 -8.85 -20.51 -8.79
N LEU A 270 -9.30 -20.24 -7.56
CA LEU A 270 -10.54 -19.54 -7.29
C LEU A 270 -10.53 -18.12 -7.90
N TYR A 271 -9.45 -17.38 -7.72
CA TYR A 271 -9.33 -16.01 -8.26
C TYR A 271 -9.33 -15.96 -9.79
N ILE A 272 -8.79 -16.98 -10.47
CA ILE A 272 -8.75 -17.01 -11.94
C ILE A 272 -10.00 -17.62 -12.57
N THR A 273 -10.75 -18.48 -11.85
CA THR A 273 -11.99 -19.12 -12.37
C THR A 273 -13.21 -18.22 -12.15
N ASP A 274 -13.31 -17.54 -11.01
CA ASP A 274 -14.47 -16.75 -10.61
C ASP A 274 -14.24 -15.24 -10.81
N SER A 275 -13.47 -14.93 -11.84
CA SER A 275 -13.03 -13.59 -12.21
C SER A 275 -14.02 -12.86 -13.12
N THR A 276 -13.93 -11.53 -13.12
CA THR A 276 -14.60 -10.65 -14.09
C THR A 276 -14.09 -10.84 -15.52
N CYS A 277 -12.85 -11.34 -15.70
CA CYS A 277 -12.23 -11.47 -17.01
C CYS A 277 -11.76 -12.90 -17.33
N ASP A 278 -11.56 -13.16 -18.61
CA ASP A 278 -10.93 -14.42 -19.08
C ASP A 278 -9.46 -14.48 -18.62
N LYS A 279 -9.07 -15.63 -18.08
CA LYS A 279 -7.71 -15.90 -17.63
C LYS A 279 -6.61 -15.70 -18.70
N ALA A 280 -6.96 -15.78 -19.98
CA ALA A 280 -6.03 -15.49 -21.07
C ALA A 280 -5.62 -14.01 -21.14
N LEU A 281 -6.36 -13.12 -20.48
CA LEU A 281 -6.11 -11.67 -20.48
C LEU A 281 -5.33 -11.20 -19.24
N LEU A 282 -5.02 -12.08 -18.29
CA LEU A 282 -4.43 -11.69 -16.99
C LEU A 282 -3.11 -10.91 -17.13
N SER A 283 -2.26 -11.26 -18.08
CA SER A 283 -0.98 -10.56 -18.32
C SER A 283 -1.12 -9.10 -18.82
N SER A 284 -2.32 -8.72 -19.24
CA SER A 284 -2.64 -7.36 -19.72
C SER A 284 -3.59 -6.59 -18.79
N LYS A 285 -4.07 -7.23 -17.72
CA LYS A 285 -4.93 -6.59 -16.74
C LYS A 285 -4.11 -5.88 -15.68
N THR A 286 -4.45 -4.61 -15.44
CA THR A 286 -3.74 -3.70 -14.52
C THR A 286 -4.39 -3.63 -13.15
N GLY A 287 -3.72 -3.00 -12.19
CA GLY A 287 -4.28 -2.66 -10.88
C GLY A 287 -5.47 -1.70 -11.01
N GLU A 288 -5.37 -0.72 -11.93
CA GLU A 288 -6.45 0.23 -12.23
C GLU A 288 -7.68 -0.46 -12.80
N ASP A 289 -7.50 -1.45 -13.72
CA ASP A 289 -8.62 -2.26 -14.22
C ASP A 289 -9.37 -2.92 -13.08
N ALA A 290 -8.66 -3.57 -12.15
CA ALA A 290 -9.26 -4.28 -11.03
C ALA A 290 -9.97 -3.32 -10.04
N ALA A 291 -9.40 -2.16 -9.75
CA ALA A 291 -10.01 -1.13 -8.92
C ALA A 291 -11.30 -0.59 -9.57
N ALA A 292 -11.26 -0.28 -10.88
CA ALA A 292 -12.42 0.20 -11.63
C ALA A 292 -13.54 -0.86 -11.71
N GLU A 293 -13.22 -2.14 -11.95
CA GLU A 293 -14.18 -3.24 -11.94
C GLU A 293 -14.94 -3.32 -10.59
N PHE A 294 -14.22 -3.14 -9.47
CA PHE A 294 -14.81 -3.13 -8.15
C PHE A 294 -15.65 -1.87 -7.91
N ALA A 295 -15.11 -0.69 -8.19
CA ALA A 295 -15.80 0.59 -8.01
C ALA A 295 -17.08 0.70 -8.84
N CYS A 296 -17.08 0.14 -10.06
CA CYS A 296 -18.27 0.08 -10.93
C CYS A 296 -19.31 -0.98 -10.49
N GLY A 297 -18.99 -1.83 -9.50
CA GLY A 297 -19.86 -2.92 -9.05
C GLY A 297 -19.91 -4.09 -10.02
N ASP A 298 -18.86 -4.31 -10.80
CA ASP A 298 -18.74 -5.44 -11.71
C ASP A 298 -18.27 -6.73 -10.99
N ALA A 299 -17.77 -6.61 -9.75
CA ALA A 299 -17.38 -7.71 -8.87
C ALA A 299 -17.83 -7.49 -7.43
N VAL A 300 -18.02 -8.59 -6.69
CA VAL A 300 -18.33 -8.55 -5.25
C VAL A 300 -17.07 -8.44 -4.42
N PHE A 301 -15.97 -9.09 -4.84
CA PHE A 301 -14.73 -9.24 -4.10
C PHE A 301 -13.53 -8.64 -4.84
N TYR A 302 -12.63 -8.00 -4.07
CA TYR A 302 -11.39 -7.41 -4.53
C TYR A 302 -10.26 -7.69 -3.55
N GLN A 303 -9.29 -8.56 -3.89
CA GLN A 303 -8.12 -8.73 -3.03
C GLN A 303 -7.23 -7.50 -3.11
N ASN A 304 -7.24 -6.70 -2.06
CA ASN A 304 -6.38 -5.53 -1.90
C ASN A 304 -6.34 -5.09 -0.42
N GLY A 305 -5.72 -3.95 -0.13
CA GLY A 305 -5.52 -3.46 1.22
C GLY A 305 -6.12 -2.09 1.49
N THR A 306 -5.82 -1.57 2.68
CA THR A 306 -6.30 -0.27 3.16
C THR A 306 -5.90 0.89 2.26
N TRP A 307 -4.81 0.79 1.53
CA TRP A 307 -4.32 1.77 0.55
C TRP A 307 -5.24 1.93 -0.67
N ALA A 308 -6.03 0.91 -1.02
CA ALA A 308 -6.94 0.97 -2.17
C ALA A 308 -8.19 1.84 -1.91
N TYR A 309 -8.40 2.30 -0.67
CA TYR A 309 -9.59 3.04 -0.28
C TYR A 309 -9.84 4.28 -1.15
N GLY A 310 -8.81 5.08 -1.41
CA GLY A 310 -8.90 6.27 -2.25
C GLY A 310 -9.36 5.95 -3.66
N ASP A 311 -8.74 4.97 -4.30
CA ASP A 311 -9.04 4.58 -5.68
C ASP A 311 -10.47 4.07 -5.84
N ILE A 312 -10.92 3.19 -4.92
CA ILE A 312 -12.25 2.57 -5.04
C ILE A 312 -13.40 3.49 -4.62
N THR A 313 -13.13 4.56 -3.85
CA THR A 313 -14.15 5.56 -3.46
C THR A 313 -14.23 6.74 -4.42
N ALA A 314 -13.20 7.00 -5.22
CA ALA A 314 -13.19 8.09 -6.20
C ALA A 314 -14.35 8.02 -7.20
N ASP A 315 -14.82 6.82 -7.56
CA ASP A 315 -15.89 6.56 -8.52
C ASP A 315 -17.28 6.34 -7.88
N GLY A 316 -17.43 6.66 -6.58
CA GLY A 316 -18.72 6.81 -5.93
C GLY A 316 -19.15 5.72 -4.97
N LEU A 317 -18.27 4.76 -4.61
CA LEU A 317 -18.49 3.94 -3.41
C LEU A 317 -18.32 4.80 -2.16
N THR A 318 -19.06 4.46 -1.11
CA THR A 318 -19.04 5.14 0.19
C THR A 318 -18.53 4.18 1.26
N ASP A 319 -18.25 4.70 2.46
CA ASP A 319 -17.84 3.89 3.61
C ASP A 319 -18.82 2.76 3.92
N ASP A 320 -20.12 2.99 3.76
CA ASP A 320 -21.16 2.01 4.00
C ASP A 320 -21.17 0.87 2.96
N ASP A 321 -20.49 1.05 1.83
CA ASP A 321 -20.42 0.07 0.76
C ASP A 321 -19.23 -0.90 0.90
N LEU A 322 -18.31 -0.69 1.87
CA LEU A 322 -17.03 -1.38 1.99
C LEU A 322 -16.92 -2.24 3.25
N GLY A 323 -16.47 -3.47 3.08
CA GLY A 323 -16.02 -4.35 4.14
C GLY A 323 -14.78 -5.13 3.73
N MET A 324 -14.15 -5.84 4.65
CA MET A 324 -12.96 -6.65 4.36
C MET A 324 -13.01 -7.98 5.09
N LEU A 325 -12.66 -9.07 4.40
CA LEU A 325 -12.55 -10.43 4.90
C LEU A 325 -11.07 -10.88 4.90
N PRO A 326 -10.69 -11.79 5.82
CA PRO A 326 -9.40 -12.48 5.72
C PRO A 326 -9.28 -13.31 4.43
N ILE A 327 -8.05 -13.49 3.95
CA ILE A 327 -7.77 -14.39 2.83
C ILE A 327 -7.60 -15.80 3.40
N TYR A 328 -8.63 -16.61 3.30
CA TYR A 328 -8.60 -18.02 3.71
C TYR A 328 -8.00 -18.88 2.60
N ILE A 329 -7.08 -19.79 2.95
CA ILE A 329 -6.40 -20.66 1.99
C ILE A 329 -6.61 -22.16 2.30
N GLY A 330 -7.47 -22.52 3.26
CA GLY A 330 -7.69 -23.88 3.71
C GLY A 330 -6.58 -24.41 4.63
N ALA A 331 -5.83 -23.51 5.29
CA ALA A 331 -4.82 -23.90 6.25
C ALA A 331 -5.43 -24.25 7.61
N PRO A 332 -4.85 -25.22 8.37
CA PRO A 332 -5.36 -25.57 9.70
C PRO A 332 -5.39 -24.37 10.66
N GLY A 333 -6.54 -24.15 11.31
CA GLY A 333 -6.71 -23.07 12.27
C GLY A 333 -7.02 -21.70 11.67
N GLU A 334 -7.29 -21.63 10.36
CA GLU A 334 -7.62 -20.37 9.66
C GLU A 334 -8.93 -19.74 10.15
N GLU A 335 -9.82 -20.50 10.81
CA GLU A 335 -11.02 -19.98 11.45
C GLU A 335 -10.73 -18.93 12.54
N ASN A 336 -9.50 -18.91 13.07
CA ASN A 336 -9.03 -17.91 14.03
C ASN A 336 -8.19 -16.79 13.38
N GLN A 337 -8.04 -16.83 12.08
CA GLN A 337 -7.26 -15.85 11.32
C GLN A 337 -8.01 -14.52 11.24
N GLY A 338 -7.25 -13.44 11.42
CA GLY A 338 -7.62 -12.06 11.05
C GLY A 338 -7.04 -11.67 9.69
N LEU A 339 -6.97 -10.36 9.47
CA LEU A 339 -6.41 -9.78 8.24
C LEU A 339 -4.88 -9.85 8.24
N CYS A 340 -4.28 -9.70 7.06
CA CYS A 340 -2.84 -9.63 6.90
C CYS A 340 -2.37 -8.21 7.26
N THR A 341 -1.53 -8.07 8.29
CA THR A 341 -1.13 -6.76 8.83
C THR A 341 0.39 -6.68 9.01
N GLY A 342 0.98 -5.55 8.63
CA GLY A 342 2.41 -5.33 8.77
C GLY A 342 2.88 -4.01 8.18
N SER A 343 4.19 -3.89 8.03
CA SER A 343 4.87 -2.76 7.38
C SER A 343 5.85 -3.30 6.35
N GLU A 344 5.94 -2.66 5.22
CA GLU A 344 6.84 -3.03 4.13
C GLU A 344 7.86 -1.92 3.86
N ASN A 345 7.42 -0.68 3.90
CA ASN A 345 8.22 0.46 3.51
C ASN A 345 8.79 1.17 4.74
N TYR A 346 10.11 1.33 4.74
CA TYR A 346 10.86 1.94 5.82
C TYR A 346 11.60 3.17 5.29
N TRP A 347 11.40 4.31 5.90
CA TRP A 347 12.19 5.51 5.62
C TRP A 347 13.65 5.31 5.99
N CYS A 348 14.54 5.60 5.06
CA CYS A 348 15.98 5.65 5.24
C CYS A 348 16.49 7.03 4.84
N VAL A 349 17.38 7.60 5.64
CA VAL A 349 18.07 8.86 5.34
C VAL A 349 19.40 8.54 4.68
N ASN A 350 19.74 9.23 3.59
CA ASN A 350 20.96 8.98 2.83
C ASN A 350 22.20 9.57 3.55
N LYS A 351 23.03 8.71 4.11
CA LYS A 351 24.26 9.14 4.81
C LYS A 351 25.31 9.79 3.91
N ASN A 352 25.19 9.66 2.58
CA ASN A 352 26.09 10.25 1.61
C ASN A 352 25.65 11.67 1.16
N ALA A 353 24.50 12.15 1.63
CA ALA A 353 24.08 13.53 1.45
C ALA A 353 24.98 14.49 2.28
N SER A 354 24.88 15.80 2.03
CA SER A 354 25.56 16.76 2.90
C SER A 354 25.01 16.72 4.33
N GLU A 355 25.82 17.14 5.31
CA GLU A 355 25.35 17.20 6.70
C GLU A 355 24.13 18.11 6.84
N GLU A 356 24.11 19.24 6.11
CA GLU A 356 22.99 20.16 6.10
C GLU A 356 21.72 19.51 5.53
N ASP A 357 21.83 18.70 4.47
CA ASP A 357 20.70 18.00 3.88
C ASP A 357 20.19 16.86 4.80
N ILE A 358 21.11 16.16 5.46
CA ILE A 358 20.74 15.13 6.47
C ILE A 358 19.95 15.77 7.61
N GLN A 359 20.44 16.88 8.19
CA GLN A 359 19.77 17.54 9.29
C GLN A 359 18.41 18.12 8.85
N SER A 360 18.31 18.69 7.66
CA SER A 360 17.03 19.17 7.11
C SER A 360 16.05 18.02 6.87
N THR A 361 16.53 16.86 6.42
CA THR A 361 15.70 15.66 6.23
C THR A 361 15.18 15.13 7.56
N LEU A 362 16.02 15.08 8.59
CA LEU A 362 15.61 14.65 9.93
C LEU A 362 14.57 15.61 10.53
N ALA A 363 14.78 16.92 10.38
CA ALA A 363 13.84 17.95 10.85
C ALA A 363 12.50 17.86 10.10
N PHE A 364 12.51 17.64 8.79
CA PHE A 364 11.30 17.40 8.00
C PHE A 364 10.54 16.17 8.51
N LEU A 365 11.21 15.03 8.72
CA LEU A 365 10.58 13.81 9.22
C LEU A 365 10.01 13.99 10.64
N GLU A 366 10.73 14.69 11.53
CA GLU A 366 10.23 15.02 12.86
C GLU A 366 8.96 15.88 12.77
N TRP A 367 8.97 16.94 11.94
CA TRP A 367 7.81 17.78 11.71
C TRP A 367 6.62 16.99 11.15
N VAL A 368 6.85 16.11 10.16
CA VAL A 368 5.81 15.24 9.57
C VAL A 368 5.12 14.39 10.64
N VAL A 369 5.86 13.85 11.60
CA VAL A 369 5.29 12.94 12.60
C VAL A 369 4.82 13.62 13.89
N THR A 370 5.17 14.90 14.14
CA THR A 370 4.86 15.57 15.41
C THR A 370 3.98 16.81 15.25
N SER A 371 4.02 17.52 14.11
CA SER A 371 3.17 18.68 13.88
C SER A 371 1.70 18.28 13.71
N ASP A 372 0.79 19.20 13.97
CA ASP A 372 -0.65 18.98 13.74
C ASP A 372 -0.93 18.72 12.26
N GLU A 373 -0.28 19.46 11.36
CA GLU A 373 -0.47 19.36 9.92
C GLU A 373 0.08 18.03 9.36
N GLY A 374 1.31 17.64 9.74
CA GLY A 374 1.89 16.38 9.31
C GLY A 374 1.08 15.17 9.81
N ARG A 375 0.66 15.19 11.08
CA ARG A 375 -0.19 14.14 11.65
C ARG A 375 -1.57 14.06 10.98
N ASP A 376 -2.19 15.21 10.72
CA ASP A 376 -3.47 15.26 10.02
C ASP A 376 -3.36 14.72 8.59
N CYS A 377 -2.32 15.13 7.86
CA CYS A 377 -2.06 14.65 6.53
C CYS A 377 -1.84 13.12 6.50
N LEU A 378 -0.95 12.58 7.33
CA LEU A 378 -0.70 11.13 7.38
C LEU A 378 -1.96 10.35 7.77
N ALA A 379 -2.69 10.80 8.81
CA ALA A 379 -3.84 10.05 9.34
C ALA A 379 -5.10 10.21 8.51
N ASN A 380 -5.46 11.45 8.11
CA ASN A 380 -6.77 11.75 7.54
C ASN A 380 -6.74 11.94 6.02
N THR A 381 -5.67 12.55 5.46
CA THR A 381 -5.55 12.69 4.01
C THR A 381 -5.03 11.40 3.37
N MET A 382 -3.93 10.84 3.90
CA MET A 382 -3.33 9.62 3.36
C MET A 382 -3.98 8.34 3.92
N GLY A 383 -4.73 8.43 5.04
CA GLY A 383 -5.40 7.29 5.67
C GLY A 383 -4.43 6.31 6.34
N PHE A 384 -3.29 6.76 6.84
CA PHE A 384 -2.27 5.89 7.42
C PHE A 384 -2.50 5.59 8.90
N THR A 385 -2.43 4.33 9.27
CA THR A 385 -2.15 3.91 10.64
C THR A 385 -0.64 3.94 10.84
N THR A 386 -0.14 4.71 11.82
CA THR A 386 1.30 4.94 11.98
C THR A 386 1.89 4.28 13.22
N PRO A 387 3.19 3.91 13.23
CA PRO A 387 3.86 3.36 14.38
C PRO A 387 4.39 4.42 15.37
N PHE A 388 3.94 5.69 15.29
CA PHE A 388 4.47 6.79 16.10
C PHE A 388 3.58 7.14 17.29
N LYS A 389 4.22 7.46 18.45
CA LYS A 389 3.56 7.79 19.71
C LYS A 389 2.68 9.03 19.63
N ALA A 390 3.11 10.06 18.88
CA ALA A 390 2.38 11.31 18.74
C ALA A 390 0.97 11.15 18.17
N PHE A 391 0.70 10.07 17.41
CA PHE A 391 -0.63 9.77 16.86
C PHE A 391 -1.59 9.15 17.90
N ASP A 392 -1.10 8.70 19.03
CA ASP A 392 -1.95 8.17 20.10
C ASP A 392 -2.44 9.27 21.08
N GLU A 393 -1.91 10.49 20.95
CA GLU A 393 -2.23 11.60 21.84
C GLU A 393 -3.66 12.13 21.64
N ASP A 394 -4.18 12.08 20.41
CA ASP A 394 -5.52 12.53 20.08
C ASP A 394 -6.17 11.58 19.06
N VAL A 395 -7.45 11.26 19.29
CA VAL A 395 -8.24 10.41 18.40
C VAL A 395 -8.40 10.99 17.00
N LYS A 396 -8.29 12.31 16.82
CA LYS A 396 -8.34 12.98 15.52
C LYS A 396 -7.23 12.55 14.55
N TYR A 397 -6.12 12.00 15.07
CA TYR A 397 -5.01 11.47 14.27
C TYR A 397 -5.06 9.96 14.09
N LYS A 398 -6.22 9.34 14.26
CA LYS A 398 -6.44 7.95 13.90
C LYS A 398 -7.16 7.90 12.57
N ALA A 399 -6.54 7.26 11.60
CA ALA A 399 -7.14 7.08 10.27
C ALA A 399 -8.54 6.46 10.38
N GLN A 400 -9.48 7.05 9.66
CA GLN A 400 -10.90 6.70 9.73
C GLN A 400 -11.36 6.21 8.37
N ASN A 401 -11.25 4.91 8.10
CA ASN A 401 -11.92 4.32 6.94
C ASN A 401 -12.46 2.92 7.30
N PRO A 402 -13.46 2.40 6.59
CA PRO A 402 -14.11 1.13 6.91
C PRO A 402 -13.16 -0.07 6.84
N LEU A 403 -12.14 -0.02 5.99
CA LEU A 403 -11.16 -1.12 5.85
C LEU A 403 -10.24 -1.22 7.07
N ILE A 404 -9.84 -0.07 7.66
CA ILE A 404 -9.10 -0.03 8.93
C ILE A 404 -10.02 -0.47 10.07
N SER A 405 -11.28 0.00 10.09
CA SER A 405 -12.26 -0.41 11.10
C SER A 405 -12.53 -1.92 11.07
N ALA A 406 -12.53 -2.54 9.89
CA ALA A 406 -12.61 -3.99 9.75
C ALA A 406 -11.41 -4.70 10.39
N ALA A 407 -10.18 -4.18 10.19
CA ALA A 407 -8.97 -4.73 10.82
C ALA A 407 -9.07 -4.69 12.35
N ASP A 408 -9.44 -3.54 12.90
CA ASP A 408 -9.65 -3.36 14.34
C ASP A 408 -10.75 -4.29 14.87
N GLY A 409 -11.81 -4.51 14.11
CA GLY A 409 -12.90 -5.42 14.42
C GLY A 409 -12.43 -6.88 14.58
N TYR A 410 -11.59 -7.39 13.68
CA TYR A 410 -11.00 -8.73 13.79
C TYR A 410 -10.10 -8.86 15.02
N VAL A 411 -9.27 -7.86 15.30
CA VAL A 411 -8.42 -7.85 16.52
C VAL A 411 -9.28 -7.83 17.78
N ALA A 412 -10.32 -6.99 17.84
CA ALA A 412 -11.25 -6.93 18.96
C ALA A 412 -12.04 -8.23 19.17
N ALA A 413 -12.32 -8.97 18.10
CA ALA A 413 -12.93 -10.30 18.13
C ALA A 413 -11.94 -11.41 18.54
N GLY A 414 -10.69 -11.07 18.85
CA GLY A 414 -9.65 -12.02 19.28
C GLY A 414 -9.05 -12.85 18.14
N LYS A 415 -9.23 -12.44 16.88
CA LYS A 415 -8.60 -13.08 15.74
C LYS A 415 -7.12 -12.73 15.69
N THR A 416 -6.31 -13.65 15.15
CA THR A 416 -4.87 -13.48 15.00
C THR A 416 -4.55 -12.90 13.64
N SER A 417 -3.94 -11.73 13.60
CA SER A 417 -3.46 -11.13 12.34
C SER A 417 -2.38 -12.01 11.70
N VAL A 418 -2.41 -12.10 10.39
CA VAL A 418 -1.36 -12.73 9.59
C VAL A 418 -0.23 -11.72 9.41
N ALA A 419 0.93 -12.01 9.99
CA ALA A 419 2.10 -11.15 9.85
C ALA A 419 2.61 -11.13 8.39
N TRP A 420 3.12 -9.99 7.96
CA TRP A 420 3.77 -9.86 6.68
C TRP A 420 5.15 -10.53 6.69
N CYS A 421 5.34 -11.51 5.81
CA CYS A 421 6.59 -12.21 5.60
C CYS A 421 7.39 -11.68 4.40
N PHE A 422 6.93 -10.59 3.76
CA PHE A 422 7.56 -10.04 2.55
C PHE A 422 9.02 -9.68 2.78
N THR A 423 9.31 -9.16 3.96
CA THR A 423 10.65 -8.74 4.38
C THR A 423 11.64 -9.91 4.52
N SER A 424 11.16 -11.16 4.46
CA SER A 424 11.97 -12.37 4.47
C SER A 424 12.03 -13.07 3.11
N MET A 425 11.28 -12.61 2.11
CA MET A 425 11.36 -13.12 0.74
C MET A 425 12.73 -12.79 0.14
N PRO A 426 13.40 -13.72 -0.57
CA PRO A 426 14.82 -13.61 -0.84
C PRO A 426 15.23 -12.48 -1.79
N SER A 427 14.39 -12.16 -2.80
CA SER A 427 14.71 -11.10 -3.77
C SER A 427 13.49 -10.73 -4.64
N GLU A 428 13.57 -9.60 -5.33
CA GLU A 428 12.60 -9.25 -6.39
C GLU A 428 12.66 -10.23 -7.57
N THR A 429 13.84 -10.79 -7.87
CA THR A 429 14.00 -11.84 -8.90
C THR A 429 13.16 -13.06 -8.57
N TRP A 430 13.17 -13.51 -7.30
CA TRP A 430 12.31 -14.59 -6.84
C TRP A 430 10.82 -14.27 -7.01
N LYS A 431 10.39 -13.10 -6.54
CA LYS A 431 8.99 -12.66 -6.68
C LYS A 431 8.55 -12.65 -8.14
N ASN A 432 9.37 -12.10 -9.03
CA ASN A 432 9.11 -12.05 -10.47
C ASN A 432 9.06 -13.45 -11.11
N GLY A 433 9.94 -14.37 -10.68
CA GLY A 433 9.92 -15.76 -11.11
C GLY A 433 8.63 -16.48 -10.73
N VAL A 434 8.15 -16.29 -9.49
CA VAL A 434 6.85 -16.80 -9.02
C VAL A 434 5.71 -16.19 -9.81
N GLY A 435 5.70 -14.86 -10.01
CA GLY A 435 4.68 -14.15 -10.79
C GLY A 435 4.57 -14.64 -12.23
N SER A 436 5.71 -14.86 -12.90
CA SER A 436 5.76 -15.42 -14.26
C SER A 436 5.16 -16.82 -14.31
N ALA A 437 5.55 -17.69 -13.37
CA ALA A 437 5.03 -19.07 -13.30
C ALA A 437 3.53 -19.11 -13.00
N LEU A 438 3.00 -18.23 -12.12
CA LEU A 438 1.57 -18.07 -11.85
C LEU A 438 0.80 -17.65 -13.12
N THR A 439 1.36 -16.73 -13.89
CA THR A 439 0.77 -16.25 -15.14
C THR A 439 0.68 -17.37 -16.17
N GLU A 440 1.79 -18.08 -16.40
CA GLU A 440 1.85 -19.21 -17.34
C GLU A 440 0.87 -20.33 -16.93
N TYR A 441 0.80 -20.64 -15.64
CA TYR A 441 -0.16 -21.61 -15.12
C TYR A 441 -1.61 -21.16 -15.39
N ALA A 442 -1.97 -19.93 -15.05
CA ALA A 442 -3.32 -19.41 -15.25
C ALA A 442 -3.74 -19.43 -16.73
N GLN A 443 -2.81 -19.09 -17.64
CA GLN A 443 -3.04 -19.07 -19.09
C GLN A 443 -2.99 -20.46 -19.73
N GLY A 444 -2.60 -21.50 -18.99
CA GLY A 444 -2.50 -22.87 -19.47
C GLY A 444 -1.28 -23.12 -20.38
N THR A 445 -0.26 -22.27 -20.31
CA THR A 445 1.04 -22.43 -21.00
C THR A 445 2.11 -23.06 -20.12
N GLY A 446 1.89 -23.09 -18.79
CA GLY A 446 2.68 -23.76 -17.77
C GLY A 446 1.82 -24.63 -16.86
N ASP A 447 2.45 -25.35 -15.94
CA ASP A 447 1.80 -26.19 -14.93
C ASP A 447 2.13 -25.75 -13.50
N TRP A 448 1.45 -26.34 -12.51
CA TRP A 448 1.66 -25.98 -11.11
C TRP A 448 3.03 -26.43 -10.58
N ASP A 449 3.66 -27.45 -11.17
CA ASP A 449 4.99 -27.89 -10.78
C ASP A 449 6.05 -26.82 -11.13
N ALA A 450 5.84 -26.05 -12.21
CA ALA A 450 6.66 -24.88 -12.52
C ALA A 450 6.53 -23.79 -11.44
N VAL A 451 5.33 -23.55 -10.91
CA VAL A 451 5.12 -22.63 -9.78
C VAL A 451 5.83 -23.12 -8.53
N LYS A 452 5.70 -24.43 -8.20
CA LYS A 452 6.43 -25.03 -7.06
C LYS A 452 7.93 -24.88 -7.19
N THR A 453 8.49 -25.12 -8.38
CA THR A 453 9.93 -24.97 -8.66
C THR A 453 10.37 -23.50 -8.49
N ALA A 454 9.64 -22.56 -9.09
CA ALA A 454 9.95 -21.14 -8.94
C ALA A 454 9.88 -20.68 -7.47
N PHE A 455 8.92 -21.20 -6.71
CA PHE A 455 8.73 -20.85 -5.31
C PHE A 455 9.81 -21.45 -4.41
N VAL A 456 10.08 -22.77 -4.48
CA VAL A 456 10.95 -23.49 -3.54
C VAL A 456 12.42 -23.44 -3.98
N ASP A 457 12.72 -23.90 -5.20
CA ASP A 457 14.10 -23.94 -5.69
C ASP A 457 14.63 -22.52 -5.97
N GLY A 458 13.73 -21.65 -6.47
CA GLY A 458 14.01 -20.22 -6.66
C GLY A 458 14.34 -19.52 -5.34
N TRP A 459 13.61 -19.81 -4.25
CA TRP A 459 13.92 -19.25 -2.92
C TRP A 459 15.34 -19.56 -2.47
N ALA A 460 15.71 -20.83 -2.46
CA ALA A 460 17.04 -21.24 -2.01
C ALA A 460 18.16 -20.64 -2.89
N THR A 461 17.93 -20.59 -4.20
CA THR A 461 18.87 -20.01 -5.17
C THR A 461 19.10 -18.51 -4.92
N GLU A 462 18.02 -17.75 -4.81
CA GLU A 462 18.09 -16.31 -4.64
C GLU A 462 18.58 -15.91 -3.25
N TYR A 463 18.22 -16.68 -2.22
CA TYR A 463 18.75 -16.47 -0.87
C TYR A 463 20.27 -16.67 -0.81
N ALA A 464 20.78 -17.74 -1.45
CA ALA A 464 22.22 -18.00 -1.54
C ALA A 464 22.94 -16.88 -2.31
N ALA A 465 22.36 -16.41 -3.43
CA ALA A 465 22.94 -15.33 -4.22
C ALA A 465 23.00 -14.00 -3.44
N ALA A 466 21.94 -13.67 -2.69
CA ALA A 466 21.88 -12.46 -1.87
C ALA A 466 22.93 -12.48 -0.71
N ASN A 467 23.33 -13.65 -0.24
CA ASN A 467 24.27 -13.83 0.86
C ASN A 467 25.70 -14.22 0.39
N GLY A 468 25.97 -14.15 -0.92
CA GLY A 468 27.32 -14.38 -1.49
C GLY A 468 27.82 -15.82 -1.37
N GLN A 469 26.89 -16.79 -1.38
CA GLN A 469 27.17 -18.23 -1.27
C GLN A 469 27.19 -18.92 -2.64
#